data_9939db4d6e7b0cd36577b70083f17136
#
_entry.id   9939db4d6e7b0cd36577b70083f17136
#
_cell.length_a   1.000
_cell.length_b   1.000
_cell.length_c   1.000
_cell.angle_alpha   90.00
_cell.angle_beta   90.00
_cell.angle_gamma   90.00
#
_symmetry.space_group_name_H-M   'P 1'
#
loop_
_entity.id
_entity.type
_entity.pdbx_description
1 polymer ?
#
loop_
_entity_poly.entity_id
_entity_poly.type
_entity_poly.pdbx_seq_one_letter_code
_entity_poly.pdbx_strand_id
1 'polypeptide(L)'
;CRGFQLLNVAFGGTLYQDLEKERDSSINHRNLDKPYTASHDVELTEGTRLYSMIGEKYIGVNSLHHQGVNALGFGLTASAYAPDGLVEAFECEKTLGVQWHPEAMGDCMDTIFKDFIEGL
;
A
#
# COMPACT_ATOMS: atom_id res chain seq x y z
N CYS A 1 0.58 6.90 3.03
CA CYS A 1 -0.89 6.89 3.15
C CYS A 1 -1.53 8.00 2.33
N ARG A 2 -1.46 9.24 2.77
CA ARG A 2 -2.07 10.36 2.04
C ARG A 2 -1.35 10.64 0.71
N GLY A 3 -0.03 10.58 0.70
CA GLY A 3 0.75 10.76 -0.53
C GLY A 3 0.45 9.70 -1.58
N PHE A 4 0.27 8.47 -1.16
CA PHE A 4 -0.14 7.35 -2.00
C PHE A 4 -1.48 7.65 -2.69
N GLN A 5 -2.47 8.10 -1.93
CA GLN A 5 -3.80 8.43 -2.45
C GLN A 5 -3.74 9.64 -3.38
N LEU A 6 -2.97 10.66 -3.01
CA LEU A 6 -2.79 11.86 -3.84
C LEU A 6 -2.13 11.54 -5.17
N LEU A 7 -1.09 10.70 -5.18
CA LEU A 7 -0.43 10.25 -6.40
C LEU A 7 -1.41 9.53 -7.33
N ASN A 8 -2.24 8.66 -6.79
CA ASN A 8 -3.23 7.96 -7.60
C ASN A 8 -4.16 8.94 -8.33
N VAL A 9 -4.65 9.95 -7.61
CA VAL A 9 -5.52 10.98 -8.20
C VAL A 9 -4.77 11.82 -9.22
N ALA A 10 -3.52 12.18 -8.94
CA ALA A 10 -2.68 12.94 -9.87
C ALA A 10 -2.45 12.20 -11.20
N PHE A 11 -2.41 10.86 -11.17
CA PHE A 11 -2.31 10.03 -12.37
C PHE A 11 -3.68 9.69 -12.99
N GLY A 12 -4.76 10.31 -12.52
CA GLY A 12 -6.10 10.15 -13.09
C GLY A 12 -6.95 9.06 -12.46
N GLY A 13 -6.50 8.49 -11.35
CA GLY A 13 -7.26 7.50 -10.61
C GLY A 13 -8.30 8.11 -9.68
N THR A 14 -9.07 7.27 -9.02
CA THR A 14 -10.13 7.67 -8.09
C THR A 14 -9.97 6.99 -6.74
N LEU A 15 -10.65 7.53 -5.73
CA LEU A 15 -10.61 7.02 -4.37
C LEU A 15 -12.00 6.61 -3.89
N TYR A 16 -12.04 5.60 -3.02
CA TYR A 16 -13.17 5.43 -2.11
C TYR A 16 -13.07 6.52 -1.05
N GLN A 17 -14.13 7.28 -0.83
CA GLN A 17 -14.14 8.36 0.13
C GLN A 17 -14.29 7.85 1.58
N ASP A 18 -14.94 6.71 1.75
CA ASP A 18 -15.09 6.06 3.04
C ASP A 18 -15.22 4.56 2.83
N LEU A 19 -14.17 3.82 3.15
CA LEU A 19 -14.10 2.37 2.93
C LEU A 19 -15.18 1.61 3.69
N GLU A 20 -15.51 2.04 4.91
CA GLU A 20 -16.53 1.37 5.71
C GLU A 20 -17.92 1.46 5.09
N LYS A 21 -18.22 2.58 4.42
CA LYS A 21 -19.54 2.81 3.80
C LYS A 21 -19.63 2.31 2.37
N GLU A 22 -18.51 2.35 1.63
CA GLU A 22 -18.50 2.06 0.19
C GLU A 22 -18.08 0.63 -0.14
N ARG A 23 -17.47 -0.07 0.82
CA ARG A 23 -17.03 -1.46 0.65
C ARG A 23 -17.54 -2.33 1.79
N ASP A 24 -18.06 -3.50 1.42
CA ASP A 24 -18.40 -4.54 2.37
C ASP A 24 -17.17 -5.42 2.59
N SER A 25 -16.44 -5.16 3.66
CA SER A 25 -15.20 -5.85 3.96
C SER A 25 -15.08 -6.14 5.45
N SER A 26 -14.54 -7.32 5.77
CA SER A 26 -14.19 -7.68 7.16
C SER A 26 -12.83 -7.13 7.58
N ILE A 27 -12.06 -6.55 6.66
CA ILE A 27 -10.74 -6.00 6.96
C ILE A 27 -10.88 -4.60 7.54
N ASN A 28 -10.28 -4.40 8.71
CA ASN A 28 -10.22 -3.08 9.35
C ASN A 28 -9.02 -2.29 8.81
N HIS A 29 -9.27 -1.37 7.87
CA HIS A 29 -8.23 -0.51 7.29
C HIS A 29 -7.85 0.67 8.17
N ARG A 30 -8.58 0.91 9.25
CA ARG A 30 -8.32 2.01 10.18
C ARG A 30 -8.15 1.48 11.61
N ASN A 31 -7.08 0.69 11.80
CA ASN A 31 -6.79 0.06 13.09
C ASN A 31 -5.95 1.00 13.96
N LEU A 32 -6.61 1.91 14.66
CA LEU A 32 -5.97 2.90 15.51
C LEU A 32 -5.41 2.31 16.81
N ASP A 33 -5.84 1.10 17.19
CA ASP A 33 -5.36 0.42 18.39
C ASP A 33 -3.94 -0.15 18.24
N LYS A 34 -3.54 -0.45 17.00
CA LYS A 34 -2.23 -1.05 16.68
C LYS A 34 -1.53 -0.32 15.54
N PRO A 35 -1.12 0.96 15.75
CA PRO A 35 -0.54 1.74 14.66
C PRO A 35 0.87 1.34 14.24
N TYR A 36 1.60 0.61 15.10
CA TYR A 36 3.02 0.28 14.88
C TYR A 36 3.26 -1.18 14.54
N THR A 37 2.22 -1.99 14.48
CA THR A 37 2.32 -3.43 14.19
C THR A 37 1.42 -3.81 13.03
N ALA A 38 1.66 -5.02 12.48
CA ALA A 38 0.84 -5.53 11.38
C ALA A 38 -0.62 -5.69 11.82
N SER A 39 -1.53 -5.18 11.00
CA SER A 39 -2.98 -5.26 11.18
C SER A 39 -3.59 -6.32 10.28
N HIS A 40 -3.11 -6.43 9.04
CA HIS A 40 -3.51 -7.46 8.08
C HIS A 40 -2.35 -7.74 7.13
N ASP A 41 -2.45 -8.83 6.38
CA ASP A 41 -1.46 -9.13 5.36
C ASP A 41 -1.79 -8.42 4.05
N VAL A 42 -0.79 -8.28 3.19
CA VAL A 42 -0.97 -7.92 1.78
C VAL A 42 -0.26 -8.97 0.92
N GLU A 43 -0.84 -9.23 -0.24
CA GLU A 43 -0.24 -10.10 -1.24
C GLU A 43 0.52 -9.23 -2.24
N LEU A 44 1.82 -9.50 -2.39
CA LEU A 44 2.67 -8.80 -3.33
C LEU A 44 2.57 -9.45 -4.70
N THR A 45 2.51 -8.63 -5.75
CA THR A 45 2.42 -9.08 -7.13
C THR A 45 3.80 -9.46 -7.66
N GLU A 46 3.96 -10.69 -8.13
CA GLU A 46 5.20 -11.14 -8.75
C GLU A 46 5.55 -10.29 -9.97
N GLY A 47 6.84 -10.08 -10.19
CA GLY A 47 7.33 -9.26 -11.30
C GLY A 47 7.38 -7.76 -10.99
N THR A 48 6.95 -7.33 -9.82
CA THR A 48 7.01 -5.93 -9.41
C THR A 48 8.30 -5.65 -8.64
N ARG A 49 8.68 -4.37 -8.58
CA ARG A 49 9.86 -3.96 -7.82
C ARG A 49 9.68 -4.19 -6.32
N LEU A 50 8.47 -3.94 -5.80
CA LEU A 50 8.17 -4.20 -4.39
C LEU A 50 8.37 -5.67 -4.03
N TYR A 51 7.92 -6.57 -4.89
CA TYR A 51 8.13 -8.00 -4.69
C TYR A 51 9.62 -8.35 -4.64
N SER A 52 10.41 -7.77 -5.54
CA SER A 52 11.87 -7.96 -5.56
C SER A 52 12.56 -7.44 -4.30
N MET A 53 12.11 -6.32 -3.76
CA MET A 53 12.66 -5.74 -2.53
C MET A 53 12.40 -6.61 -1.31
N ILE A 54 11.18 -7.09 -1.18
CA ILE A 54 10.71 -7.82 0.01
C ILE A 54 11.10 -9.29 -0.07
N GLY A 55 10.98 -9.92 -1.24
CA GLY A 55 11.33 -11.32 -1.45
C GLY A 55 10.31 -12.32 -0.92
N GLU A 56 9.12 -11.87 -0.53
CA GLU A 56 8.04 -12.70 -0.02
C GLU A 56 6.73 -12.33 -0.70
N LYS A 57 5.85 -13.32 -0.86
CA LYS A 57 4.54 -13.12 -1.49
C LYS A 57 3.56 -12.40 -0.57
N TYR A 58 3.65 -12.65 0.73
CA TYR A 58 2.76 -12.06 1.74
C TYR A 58 3.58 -11.37 2.82
N ILE A 59 3.17 -10.18 3.20
CA ILE A 59 3.75 -9.47 4.36
C ILE A 59 2.64 -8.85 5.20
N GLY A 60 2.87 -8.70 6.49
CA GLY A 60 1.98 -7.97 7.38
C GLY A 60 2.26 -6.48 7.32
N VAL A 61 1.20 -5.67 7.27
CA VAL A 61 1.30 -4.22 7.22
C VAL A 61 0.37 -3.57 8.24
N ASN A 62 0.72 -2.38 8.72
CA ASN A 62 -0.19 -1.58 9.52
C ASN A 62 -1.27 -0.94 8.62
N SER A 63 -2.38 -0.53 9.20
CA SER A 63 -3.50 0.01 8.42
C SER A 63 -4.18 1.14 9.20
N LEU A 64 -4.02 2.37 8.71
CA LEU A 64 -4.43 3.60 9.41
C LEU A 64 -5.19 4.55 8.48
N HIS A 65 -6.00 4.01 7.56
CA HIS A 65 -6.68 4.85 6.57
C HIS A 65 -8.17 4.49 6.44
N HIS A 66 -9.01 5.49 6.15
CA HIS A 66 -10.44 5.30 5.91
C HIS A 66 -10.82 5.49 4.45
N GLN A 67 -9.91 6.01 3.65
CA GLN A 67 -10.04 6.13 2.20
C GLN A 67 -9.08 5.15 1.52
N GLY A 68 -9.30 4.86 0.27
CA GLY A 68 -8.45 3.94 -0.48
C GLY A 68 -8.63 4.09 -1.97
N VAL A 69 -7.79 3.39 -2.73
CA VAL A 69 -7.81 3.43 -4.19
C VAL A 69 -9.02 2.67 -4.70
N ASN A 70 -9.84 3.33 -5.51
CA ASN A 70 -10.94 2.71 -6.25
C ASN A 70 -10.47 2.34 -7.66
N ALA A 71 -10.28 3.32 -8.54
CA ALA A 71 -9.69 3.10 -9.84
C ALA A 71 -8.22 3.53 -9.83
N LEU A 72 -7.34 2.65 -10.28
CA LEU A 72 -5.91 2.93 -10.35
C LEU A 72 -5.61 3.94 -11.45
N GLY A 73 -4.72 4.89 -11.19
CA GLY A 73 -4.32 5.91 -12.15
C GLY A 73 -3.62 5.34 -13.38
N PHE A 74 -3.56 6.13 -14.44
CA PHE A 74 -2.95 5.74 -15.70
C PHE A 74 -1.44 5.53 -15.54
N GLY A 75 -0.93 4.43 -16.07
CA GLY A 75 0.50 4.11 -16.02
C GLY A 75 0.97 3.55 -14.68
N LEU A 76 0.09 3.42 -13.71
CA LEU A 76 0.40 2.77 -12.44
C LEU A 76 0.08 1.28 -12.51
N THR A 77 0.96 0.46 -11.92
CA THR A 77 0.78 -0.98 -11.80
C THR A 77 0.60 -1.33 -10.32
N ALA A 78 -0.46 -2.02 -9.98
CA ALA A 78 -0.67 -2.48 -8.61
C ALA A 78 0.40 -3.50 -8.24
N SER A 79 1.05 -3.30 -7.10
CA SER A 79 2.12 -4.18 -6.61
C SER A 79 1.78 -4.90 -5.31
N ALA A 80 0.70 -4.52 -4.64
CA ALA A 80 0.19 -5.26 -3.48
C ALA A 80 -1.32 -5.05 -3.32
N TYR A 81 -1.98 -6.09 -2.82
CA TYR A 81 -3.42 -6.08 -2.52
C TYR A 81 -3.69 -6.57 -1.11
N ALA A 82 -4.63 -5.92 -0.43
CA ALA A 82 -5.19 -6.45 0.82
C ALA A 82 -6.04 -7.69 0.54
N PRO A 83 -6.38 -8.50 1.57
CA PRO A 83 -7.21 -9.70 1.37
C PRO A 83 -8.59 -9.42 0.77
N ASP A 84 -9.11 -8.21 0.94
CA ASP A 84 -10.38 -7.78 0.37
C ASP A 84 -10.27 -7.22 -1.06
N GLY A 85 -9.08 -7.30 -1.66
CA GLY A 85 -8.82 -6.83 -3.02
C GLY A 85 -8.48 -5.34 -3.15
N LEU A 86 -8.42 -4.60 -2.04
CA LEU A 86 -8.03 -3.20 -2.08
C LEU A 86 -6.56 -3.05 -2.46
N VAL A 87 -6.23 -2.14 -3.38
CA VAL A 87 -4.85 -1.86 -3.76
C VAL A 87 -4.13 -1.19 -2.59
N GLU A 88 -3.04 -1.79 -2.15
CA GLU A 88 -2.22 -1.31 -1.03
C GLU A 88 -0.85 -0.79 -1.47
N ALA A 89 -0.44 -1.07 -2.69
CA ALA A 89 0.79 -0.51 -3.28
C ALA A 89 0.65 -0.44 -4.80
N PHE A 90 1.30 0.55 -5.38
CA PHE A 90 1.44 0.66 -6.83
C PHE A 90 2.82 1.19 -7.20
N GLU A 91 3.19 1.02 -8.44
CA GLU A 91 4.46 1.51 -8.94
C GLU A 91 4.40 1.91 -10.40
N CYS A 92 5.34 2.74 -10.81
CA CYS A 92 5.71 3.02 -12.18
C CYS A 92 7.23 3.22 -12.22
N GLU A 93 7.79 3.61 -13.37
CA GLU A 93 9.25 3.59 -13.60
C GLU A 93 10.11 4.13 -12.45
N LYS A 94 9.72 5.28 -11.88
CA LYS A 94 10.50 5.95 -10.82
C LYS A 94 9.73 6.19 -9.53
N THR A 95 8.57 5.59 -9.41
CA THR A 95 7.68 5.83 -8.28
C THR A 95 7.24 4.51 -7.67
N LEU A 96 7.31 4.43 -6.35
CA LEU A 96 6.71 3.37 -5.57
C LEU A 96 5.85 4.02 -4.50
N GLY A 97 4.57 3.69 -4.48
CA GLY A 97 3.64 4.14 -3.46
C GLY A 97 3.14 2.97 -2.62
N VAL A 98 3.04 3.18 -1.32
CA VAL A 98 2.46 2.20 -0.39
C VAL A 98 1.40 2.88 0.45
N GLN A 99 0.29 2.19 0.72
CA GLN A 99 -0.82 2.72 1.52
C GLN A 99 -0.50 2.71 3.01
N TRP A 100 0.23 1.70 3.47
CA TRP A 100 0.58 1.57 4.88
C TRP A 100 1.69 2.55 5.27
N HIS A 101 2.03 2.55 6.56
CA HIS A 101 3.07 3.40 7.13
C HIS A 101 4.32 2.57 7.49
N PRO A 102 5.22 2.29 6.53
CA PRO A 102 6.40 1.47 6.80
C PRO A 102 7.34 2.12 7.82
N GLU A 103 7.36 3.45 7.89
CA GLU A 103 8.17 4.20 8.86
C GLU A 103 7.75 3.93 10.31
N ALA A 104 6.51 3.53 10.52
CA ALA A 104 5.96 3.23 11.85
C ALA A 104 6.14 1.75 12.24
N MET A 105 6.65 0.90 11.37
CA MET A 105 6.77 -0.54 11.60
C MET A 105 8.17 -0.99 12.02
N GLY A 106 9.09 -0.05 12.20
CA GLY A 106 10.46 -0.37 12.63
C GLY A 106 11.28 -1.08 11.54
N ASP A 107 12.20 -1.91 11.97
CA ASP A 107 13.23 -2.49 11.09
C ASP A 107 12.69 -3.45 10.03
N CYS A 108 11.50 -4.01 10.22
CA CYS A 108 10.94 -4.97 9.27
C CYS A 108 10.67 -4.39 7.88
N MET A 109 10.62 -3.06 7.77
CA MET A 109 10.38 -2.36 6.51
C MET A 109 11.62 -1.63 5.96
N ASP A 110 12.78 -1.85 6.56
CA ASP A 110 14.02 -1.15 6.18
C ASP A 110 14.42 -1.38 4.72
N THR A 111 14.11 -2.55 4.16
CA THR A 111 14.43 -2.88 2.78
C THR A 111 13.87 -1.87 1.79
N ILE A 112 12.65 -1.38 2.04
CA ILE A 112 12.00 -0.38 1.19
C ILE A 112 12.80 0.91 1.16
N PHE A 113 13.21 1.39 2.33
CA PHE A 113 13.98 2.63 2.44
C PHE A 113 15.39 2.51 1.88
N LYS A 114 16.05 1.38 2.13
CA LYS A 114 17.39 1.11 1.59
C LYS A 114 17.39 1.07 0.07
N ASP A 115 16.44 0.37 -0.52
CA ASP A 115 16.34 0.26 -1.97
C ASP A 115 16.08 1.63 -2.60
N PHE A 116 15.23 2.44 -1.98
CA PHE A 116 14.96 3.80 -2.45
C PHE A 116 16.24 4.67 -2.42
N ILE A 117 16.97 4.62 -1.33
CA ILE A 117 18.23 5.41 -1.18
C ILE A 117 19.28 4.94 -2.18
N GLU A 118 19.47 3.64 -2.33
CA GLU A 118 20.43 3.06 -3.26
C GLU A 118 20.08 3.34 -4.73
N GLY A 119 18.79 3.52 -5.03
CA GLY A 119 18.31 3.84 -6.37
C GLY A 119 18.44 5.30 -6.76
N LEU A 120 18.80 6.17 -5.81
CA LEU A 120 19.04 7.58 -6.12
C LEU A 120 20.35 7.74 -6.88
#